data_47454b785ef422a5d82cae67816c54b3
#
_entry.id   47454b785ef422a5d82cae67816c54b3
#
_cell.length_a   1.000
_cell.length_b   1.000
_cell.length_c   1.000
_cell.angle_alpha   90.00
_cell.angle_beta   90.00
_cell.angle_gamma   90.00
#
_symmetry.space_group_name_H-M   'P 1'
#
loop_
_entity.id
_entity.type
_entity.pdbx_description
1 polymer ?
#
loop_
_entity_poly.entity_id
_entity_poly.type
_entity_poly.pdbx_seq_one_letter_code
_entity_poly.pdbx_strand_id
1 'polypeptide(L)'
;MKTITMKKMVAATVVSACVAVCSANADGVRHVKDIPCKPDNTIGANDTLKKERCVRDVLEDYVSKGRIAGVVSVLSDVNYETKFDCVGWADMENKVPMRPDTLFAIFSMTKTFTGSALMAAIDDGKISLEDEVSKFLPEFADIKLETKDADGKVRLVPPKRPLKIRDLVTHTSGSRCSVSIYKRDIPLREIARRMASTPLKFQPGETFSYGNAWMDTTAAAIEVAVGKPYEEWLRERILDPLGMKDTTFYPTPEQVKRLVKAYTSDDKPLRPASDACTKQLVFPWDKKVYPCAAAGLFSTPQDMVRFSQMLAHHGEWKGRRIISRKTFDEVYSVKQTPAGITNPYCVGSWIYDDWFGHEGAMRTDQRANLKTGHCRVFFIQTENKAGSAFFALKKDWNAACDAVQGTPPFNPKN
;
A
#
# COMPACT_ATOMS: atom_id res chain seq x y z
N MET A 1 20.97 81.99 -5.16
CA MET A 1 22.37 81.74 -4.76
C MET A 1 22.48 80.34 -4.16
N LYS A 2 23.28 79.55 -4.83
CA LYS A 2 23.91 78.24 -4.46
C LYS A 2 23.11 77.15 -3.74
N THR A 3 22.63 76.28 -4.55
CA THR A 3 22.20 74.94 -4.37
C THR A 3 23.35 74.01 -3.86
N ILE A 4 23.14 73.15 -2.87
CA ILE A 4 23.99 71.99 -2.58
C ILE A 4 23.11 70.75 -2.57
N THR A 5 23.39 69.92 -3.53
CA THR A 5 22.73 68.60 -3.73
C THR A 5 23.47 67.53 -2.94
N MET A 6 22.79 66.87 -2.06
CA MET A 6 23.32 65.65 -1.40
C MET A 6 22.74 64.38 -2.08
N LYS A 7 23.60 63.71 -2.80
CA LYS A 7 23.31 62.33 -3.31
C LYS A 7 23.28 61.34 -2.17
N LYS A 8 22.14 60.72 -1.91
CA LYS A 8 22.06 59.48 -1.14
C LYS A 8 22.17 58.30 -2.12
N MET A 9 23.24 57.53 -1.97
CA MET A 9 23.35 56.19 -2.57
C MET A 9 22.42 55.25 -1.83
N VAL A 10 21.42 54.73 -2.52
CA VAL A 10 20.64 53.59 -2.07
C VAL A 10 21.24 52.35 -2.73
N ALA A 11 21.82 51.47 -1.93
CA ALA A 11 22.22 50.15 -2.40
C ALA A 11 20.98 49.30 -2.65
N ALA A 12 20.73 49.00 -3.91
CA ALA A 12 19.68 48.05 -4.30
C ALA A 12 20.18 46.63 -4.12
N THR A 13 19.70 45.96 -3.09
CA THR A 13 19.86 44.51 -2.94
C THR A 13 18.92 43.87 -3.94
N VAL A 14 19.45 43.31 -5.00
CA VAL A 14 18.69 42.49 -5.95
C VAL A 14 18.41 41.14 -5.29
N VAL A 15 17.21 40.97 -4.75
CA VAL A 15 16.69 39.65 -4.39
C VAL A 15 16.23 39.00 -5.69
N SER A 16 17.06 38.12 -6.23
CA SER A 16 16.69 37.26 -7.35
C SER A 16 15.70 36.22 -6.83
N ALA A 17 14.41 36.48 -6.95
CA ALA A 17 13.37 35.51 -6.75
C ALA A 17 13.38 34.56 -7.95
N CYS A 18 13.96 33.37 -7.81
CA CYS A 18 13.72 32.26 -8.73
C CYS A 18 12.25 31.85 -8.65
N VAL A 19 11.45 32.36 -9.56
CA VAL A 19 10.08 31.88 -9.78
C VAL A 19 10.21 30.52 -10.47
N ALA A 20 10.12 29.41 -9.70
CA ALA A 20 9.93 28.11 -10.27
C ALA A 20 8.53 28.07 -10.88
N VAL A 21 8.44 27.99 -12.21
CA VAL A 21 7.18 27.77 -12.91
C VAL A 21 6.75 26.33 -12.64
N CYS A 22 5.88 26.16 -11.65
CA CYS A 22 5.21 24.89 -11.41
C CYS A 22 4.04 24.78 -12.39
N SER A 23 4.13 23.91 -13.39
CA SER A 23 2.95 23.47 -14.13
C SER A 23 2.14 22.53 -13.23
N ALA A 24 1.02 22.99 -12.71
CA ALA A 24 0.05 22.15 -12.03
C ALA A 24 -0.74 21.38 -13.09
N ASN A 25 -0.79 20.04 -12.97
CA ASN A 25 -1.79 19.25 -13.69
C ASN A 25 -3.17 19.53 -13.08
N ALA A 26 -4.24 19.22 -13.82
CA ALA A 26 -5.63 19.45 -13.42
C ALA A 26 -6.02 18.88 -12.04
N ASP A 27 -5.18 18.01 -11.46
CA ASP A 27 -5.39 17.33 -10.18
C ASP A 27 -4.63 17.95 -8.99
N GLY A 28 -3.94 19.09 -9.17
CA GLY A 28 -3.16 19.74 -8.11
C GLY A 28 -1.87 18.99 -7.71
N VAL A 29 -1.45 17.99 -8.48
CA VAL A 29 -0.19 17.26 -8.27
C VAL A 29 0.93 18.07 -8.92
N ARG A 30 1.85 18.60 -8.11
CA ARG A 30 3.03 19.32 -8.60
C ARG A 30 4.14 18.34 -8.94
N HIS A 31 4.55 18.32 -10.21
CA HIS A 31 5.81 17.67 -10.59
C HIS A 31 6.96 18.59 -10.19
N VAL A 32 7.65 18.25 -9.13
CA VAL A 32 8.85 18.97 -8.73
C VAL A 32 10.03 18.44 -9.53
N LYS A 33 10.36 19.13 -10.62
CA LYS A 33 11.75 19.15 -11.11
C LYS A 33 12.48 20.09 -10.14
N ASP A 34 13.48 19.52 -9.44
CA ASP A 34 14.46 20.31 -8.72
C ASP A 34 13.93 21.18 -7.56
N ILE A 35 13.48 20.54 -6.46
CA ILE A 35 13.73 21.17 -5.16
C ILE A 35 15.17 20.80 -4.83
N PRO A 36 16.14 21.75 -4.89
CA PRO A 36 17.47 21.47 -4.38
C PRO A 36 17.32 21.13 -2.91
N CYS A 37 17.95 20.05 -2.45
CA CYS A 37 18.26 19.91 -1.05
C CYS A 37 19.08 21.13 -0.68
N LYS A 38 18.45 22.15 -0.07
CA LYS A 38 19.22 23.23 0.51
C LYS A 38 19.99 22.61 1.67
N PRO A 39 21.34 22.61 1.65
CA PRO A 39 22.06 22.40 2.86
C PRO A 39 21.65 23.55 3.79
N ASP A 40 21.08 23.24 4.94
CA ASP A 40 20.85 24.24 5.97
C ASP A 40 22.22 24.67 6.51
N ASN A 41 22.67 25.86 6.12
CA ASN A 41 23.98 26.40 6.51
C ASN A 41 24.00 26.95 7.95
N THR A 42 23.10 26.54 8.82
CA THR A 42 22.99 27.07 10.19
C THR A 42 23.50 26.13 11.28
N ILE A 43 24.30 25.12 10.96
CA ILE A 43 24.91 24.25 11.98
C ILE A 43 26.40 24.61 12.11
N GLY A 44 26.81 24.89 13.35
CA GLY A 44 28.14 25.39 13.73
C GLY A 44 29.29 24.40 13.45
N ALA A 45 30.48 24.98 13.40
CA ALA A 45 31.74 24.45 12.87
C ALA A 45 32.36 23.24 13.61
N ASN A 46 31.60 22.35 14.26
CA ASN A 46 32.15 21.17 14.94
C ASN A 46 31.35 19.90 14.58
N ASP A 47 31.30 19.58 13.28
CA ASP A 47 30.40 18.51 12.88
C ASP A 47 31.05 17.44 12.02
N THR A 48 31.18 16.27 12.64
CA THR A 48 31.28 14.96 12.03
C THR A 48 29.92 14.42 11.61
N LEU A 49 28.87 15.25 11.52
CA LEU A 49 27.57 14.85 11.01
C LEU A 49 27.70 14.59 9.51
N LYS A 50 27.49 13.34 9.12
CA LYS A 50 27.35 12.93 7.72
C LYS A 50 26.30 13.82 7.09
N LYS A 51 26.63 14.51 5.99
CA LYS A 51 25.74 15.27 5.14
C LYS A 51 24.46 14.42 4.92
N GLU A 52 23.32 14.86 5.45
CA GLU A 52 22.06 14.13 5.30
C GLU A 52 21.75 14.01 3.81
N ARG A 53 21.66 12.77 3.35
CA ARG A 53 21.34 12.47 1.96
C ARG A 53 19.84 12.74 1.75
N CYS A 54 19.49 13.52 0.74
CA CYS A 54 18.08 13.67 0.39
C CYS A 54 17.51 12.36 -0.20
N VAL A 55 16.19 12.22 -0.19
CA VAL A 55 15.52 11.01 -0.68
C VAL A 55 15.97 10.66 -2.10
N ARG A 56 16.03 11.65 -2.99
CA ARG A 56 16.45 11.46 -4.38
C ARG A 56 17.89 10.94 -4.49
N ASP A 57 18.83 11.50 -3.73
CA ASP A 57 20.24 11.06 -3.74
C ASP A 57 20.38 9.59 -3.34
N VAL A 58 19.58 9.15 -2.35
CA VAL A 58 19.52 7.73 -1.96
C VAL A 58 19.08 6.87 -3.14
N LEU A 59 18.01 7.24 -3.80
CA LEU A 59 17.46 6.46 -4.90
C LEU A 59 18.40 6.40 -6.11
N GLU A 60 19.01 7.54 -6.48
CA GLU A 60 19.99 7.63 -7.57
C GLU A 60 21.24 6.80 -7.32
N ASP A 61 21.72 6.74 -6.07
CA ASP A 61 22.84 5.91 -5.69
C ASP A 61 22.57 4.41 -5.95
N TYR A 62 21.39 3.92 -5.58
CA TYR A 62 21.05 2.51 -5.80
C TYR A 62 20.77 2.16 -7.26
N VAL A 63 20.19 3.08 -8.02
CA VAL A 63 19.96 2.89 -9.47
C VAL A 63 21.28 2.95 -10.25
N SER A 64 22.14 3.94 -9.98
CA SER A 64 23.43 4.10 -10.67
C SER A 64 24.39 2.93 -10.42
N LYS A 65 24.31 2.31 -9.24
CA LYS A 65 25.08 1.10 -8.89
C LYS A 65 24.45 -0.18 -9.46
N GLY A 66 23.38 -0.09 -10.25
CA GLY A 66 22.69 -1.25 -10.81
C GLY A 66 22.08 -2.19 -9.77
N ARG A 67 21.69 -1.68 -8.59
CA ARG A 67 21.07 -2.47 -7.53
C ARG A 67 19.56 -2.64 -7.72
N ILE A 68 18.92 -1.68 -8.37
CA ILE A 68 17.52 -1.70 -8.81
C ILE A 68 17.41 -1.07 -10.19
N ALA A 69 16.41 -1.47 -10.99
CA ALA A 69 16.18 -0.92 -12.33
C ALA A 69 15.63 0.51 -12.27
N GLY A 70 14.72 0.75 -11.35
CA GLY A 70 14.10 2.03 -11.14
C GLY A 70 13.14 2.00 -9.97
N VAL A 71 12.72 3.18 -9.54
CA VAL A 71 11.88 3.41 -8.36
C VAL A 71 11.05 4.66 -8.52
N VAL A 72 9.84 4.64 -7.95
CA VAL A 72 9.06 5.85 -7.69
C VAL A 72 8.85 5.95 -6.18
N SER A 73 9.34 7.03 -5.59
CA SER A 73 9.09 7.41 -4.21
C SER A 73 8.14 8.59 -4.19
N VAL A 74 7.14 8.55 -3.31
CA VAL A 74 6.22 9.66 -3.11
C VAL A 74 6.15 9.99 -1.64
N LEU A 75 6.33 11.25 -1.32
CA LEU A 75 6.08 11.80 0.02
C LEU A 75 4.93 12.79 -0.06
N SER A 76 4.04 12.75 0.92
CA SER A 76 2.99 13.76 1.07
C SER A 76 2.91 14.19 2.52
N ASP A 77 2.60 15.47 2.73
CA ASP A 77 2.37 16.05 4.05
C ASP A 77 0.86 16.14 4.39
N VAL A 78 0.56 16.68 5.56
CA VAL A 78 -0.79 16.89 6.07
C VAL A 78 -1.63 17.86 5.21
N ASN A 79 -1.00 18.73 4.43
CA ASN A 79 -1.67 19.68 3.54
C ASN A 79 -1.84 19.15 2.11
N TYR A 80 -1.60 17.84 1.91
CA TYR A 80 -1.63 17.17 0.60
C TYR A 80 -0.52 17.63 -0.37
N GLU A 81 0.48 18.41 0.11
CA GLU A 81 1.65 18.74 -0.71
C GLU A 81 2.42 17.44 -0.99
N THR A 82 2.66 17.17 -2.26
CA THR A 82 3.15 15.87 -2.71
C THR A 82 4.40 16.03 -3.57
N LYS A 83 5.44 15.29 -3.22
CA LYS A 83 6.69 15.20 -3.97
C LYS A 83 6.85 13.81 -4.57
N PHE A 84 7.16 13.75 -5.87
CA PHE A 84 7.51 12.53 -6.60
C PHE A 84 9.00 12.52 -6.95
N ASP A 85 9.70 11.47 -6.52
CA ASP A 85 11.05 11.17 -6.98
C ASP A 85 10.99 9.92 -7.86
N CYS A 86 11.03 10.11 -9.19
CA CYS A 86 11.07 9.04 -10.18
C CYS A 86 12.51 8.88 -10.65
N VAL A 87 13.11 7.70 -10.46
CA VAL A 87 14.52 7.44 -10.77
C VAL A 87 14.66 6.11 -11.51
N GLY A 88 15.44 6.09 -12.57
CA GLY A 88 15.71 4.89 -13.37
C GLY A 88 14.57 4.51 -14.32
N TRP A 89 14.48 3.22 -14.61
CA TRP A 89 13.73 2.68 -15.73
C TRP A 89 12.55 1.82 -15.30
N ALA A 90 11.39 2.04 -15.91
CA ALA A 90 10.25 1.12 -15.90
C ALA A 90 10.50 -0.08 -16.83
N ASP A 91 11.27 0.13 -17.88
CA ASP A 91 11.72 -0.87 -18.84
C ASP A 91 13.17 -0.52 -19.25
N MET A 92 14.15 -1.27 -18.75
CA MET A 92 15.58 -1.00 -18.99
C MET A 92 15.95 -1.23 -20.45
N GLU A 93 15.43 -2.28 -21.06
CA GLU A 93 15.77 -2.69 -22.43
C GLU A 93 15.28 -1.65 -23.43
N ASN A 94 14.06 -1.12 -23.22
CA ASN A 94 13.47 -0.11 -24.09
C ASN A 94 13.72 1.33 -23.62
N LYS A 95 14.48 1.51 -22.53
CA LYS A 95 14.80 2.83 -21.93
C LYS A 95 13.56 3.66 -21.60
N VAL A 96 12.49 2.99 -21.14
CA VAL A 96 11.26 3.67 -20.67
C VAL A 96 11.50 4.15 -19.23
N PRO A 97 11.45 5.47 -18.95
CA PRO A 97 11.72 5.97 -17.61
C PRO A 97 10.59 5.69 -16.63
N MET A 98 10.91 5.64 -15.34
CA MET A 98 9.91 5.68 -14.28
C MET A 98 9.15 7.01 -14.29
N ARG A 99 7.84 6.95 -14.05
CA ARG A 99 6.92 8.09 -14.07
C ARG A 99 5.89 7.96 -12.94
N PRO A 100 5.22 9.05 -12.51
CA PRO A 100 4.13 9.00 -11.51
C PRO A 100 2.94 8.14 -11.97
N ASP A 101 2.73 8.01 -13.28
CA ASP A 101 1.68 7.23 -13.93
C ASP A 101 2.15 5.85 -14.42
N THR A 102 3.37 5.42 -14.09
CA THR A 102 3.82 4.03 -14.31
C THR A 102 2.91 3.08 -13.55
N LEU A 103 2.42 2.04 -14.24
CA LEU A 103 1.50 1.06 -13.65
C LEU A 103 2.30 -0.05 -12.96
N PHE A 104 1.87 -0.42 -11.76
CA PHE A 104 2.48 -1.49 -10.96
C PHE A 104 1.43 -2.51 -10.52
N ALA A 105 1.80 -3.79 -10.48
CA ALA A 105 1.04 -4.77 -9.72
C ALA A 105 1.34 -4.55 -8.22
N ILE A 106 0.32 -4.21 -7.44
CA ILE A 106 0.53 -3.82 -6.03
C ILE A 106 0.38 -4.98 -5.04
N PHE A 107 0.02 -6.17 -5.51
CA PHE A 107 -0.08 -7.40 -4.71
C PHE A 107 -0.80 -7.19 -3.37
N SER A 108 -0.18 -7.56 -2.26
CA SER A 108 -0.79 -7.55 -0.93
C SER A 108 -1.22 -6.16 -0.43
N MET A 109 -0.77 -5.08 -1.05
CA MET A 109 -1.34 -3.75 -0.78
C MET A 109 -2.83 -3.69 -1.13
N THR A 110 -3.33 -4.57 -2.02
CA THR A 110 -4.76 -4.76 -2.30
C THR A 110 -5.58 -4.99 -1.02
N LYS A 111 -5.00 -5.62 0.00
CA LYS A 111 -5.69 -5.91 1.26
C LYS A 111 -6.16 -4.64 1.99
N THR A 112 -5.37 -3.58 1.92
CA THR A 112 -5.77 -2.28 2.51
C THR A 112 -6.99 -1.69 1.79
N PHE A 113 -7.09 -1.87 0.47
CA PHE A 113 -8.28 -1.49 -0.30
C PHE A 113 -9.50 -2.32 0.10
N THR A 114 -9.32 -3.63 0.28
CA THR A 114 -10.40 -4.51 0.74
C THR A 114 -10.87 -4.14 2.15
N GLY A 115 -9.93 -3.79 3.03
CA GLY A 115 -10.24 -3.25 4.34
C GLY A 115 -11.05 -1.94 4.25
N SER A 116 -10.67 -1.04 3.36
CA SER A 116 -11.39 0.22 3.14
C SER A 116 -12.78 0.00 2.52
N ALA A 117 -12.92 -0.96 1.61
CA ALA A 117 -14.22 -1.35 1.06
C ALA A 117 -15.15 -1.95 2.12
N LEU A 118 -14.59 -2.72 3.06
CA LEU A 118 -15.33 -3.22 4.23
C LEU A 118 -15.74 -2.06 5.16
N MET A 119 -14.84 -1.12 5.45
CA MET A 119 -15.17 0.07 6.24
C MET A 119 -16.33 0.85 5.63
N ALA A 120 -16.34 1.02 4.30
CA ALA A 120 -17.44 1.68 3.60
C ALA A 120 -18.76 0.89 3.73
N ALA A 121 -18.73 -0.44 3.70
CA ALA A 121 -19.91 -1.27 3.89
C ALA A 121 -20.41 -1.25 5.35
N ILE A 122 -19.52 -1.11 6.33
CA ILE A 122 -19.84 -0.91 7.75
C ILE A 122 -20.49 0.47 7.93
N ASP A 123 -19.93 1.49 7.31
CA ASP A 123 -20.43 2.87 7.36
C ASP A 123 -21.87 2.99 6.81
N ASP A 124 -22.18 2.22 5.77
CA ASP A 124 -23.52 2.11 5.19
C ASP A 124 -24.45 1.14 5.99
N GLY A 125 -24.00 0.59 7.12
CA GLY A 125 -24.79 -0.33 7.96
C GLY A 125 -25.10 -1.68 7.32
N LYS A 126 -24.34 -2.11 6.31
CA LYS A 126 -24.57 -3.35 5.56
C LYS A 126 -23.95 -4.59 6.20
N ILE A 127 -22.86 -4.40 6.92
CA ILE A 127 -22.06 -5.45 7.56
C ILE A 127 -21.43 -4.91 8.83
N SER A 128 -21.08 -5.78 9.78
CA SER A 128 -20.34 -5.43 10.99
C SER A 128 -19.16 -6.35 11.18
N LEU A 129 -18.11 -5.89 11.85
CA LEU A 129 -16.98 -6.75 12.25
C LEU A 129 -17.42 -7.88 13.19
N GLU A 130 -18.50 -7.68 13.95
CA GLU A 130 -19.05 -8.66 14.89
C GLU A 130 -20.04 -9.64 14.25
N ASP A 131 -20.47 -9.39 13.02
CA ASP A 131 -21.34 -10.33 12.31
C ASP A 131 -20.62 -11.66 12.11
N GLU A 132 -21.38 -12.75 12.25
CA GLU A 132 -20.93 -14.07 11.88
C GLU A 132 -20.76 -14.16 10.35
N VAL A 133 -19.70 -14.80 9.90
CA VAL A 133 -19.44 -15.02 8.47
C VAL A 133 -20.60 -15.77 7.82
N SER A 134 -21.22 -16.71 8.55
CA SER A 134 -22.38 -17.51 8.10
C SER A 134 -23.61 -16.69 7.77
N LYS A 135 -23.76 -15.48 8.30
CA LYS A 135 -24.84 -14.55 7.96
C LYS A 135 -24.86 -14.20 6.47
N PHE A 136 -23.67 -14.06 5.87
CA PHE A 136 -23.51 -13.72 4.44
C PHE A 136 -23.13 -14.94 3.59
N LEU A 137 -22.39 -15.87 4.18
CA LEU A 137 -21.83 -17.06 3.55
C LEU A 137 -22.28 -18.31 4.33
N PRO A 138 -23.50 -18.80 4.09
CA PRO A 138 -24.11 -19.89 4.89
C PRO A 138 -23.27 -21.14 5.01
N GLU A 139 -22.37 -21.41 4.05
CA GLU A 139 -21.44 -22.53 4.08
C GLU A 139 -20.48 -22.52 5.28
N PHE A 140 -20.33 -21.40 5.97
CA PHE A 140 -19.52 -21.27 7.19
C PHE A 140 -20.25 -21.65 8.48
N ALA A 141 -21.56 -21.94 8.41
CA ALA A 141 -22.34 -22.31 9.60
C ALA A 141 -21.86 -23.60 10.25
N ASP A 142 -21.33 -24.55 9.46
CA ASP A 142 -20.86 -25.87 9.94
C ASP A 142 -19.34 -26.03 9.83
N ILE A 143 -18.57 -24.92 9.85
CA ILE A 143 -17.11 -25.01 9.81
C ILE A 143 -16.58 -25.81 11.00
N LYS A 144 -15.59 -26.68 10.77
CA LYS A 144 -15.01 -27.55 11.78
C LYS A 144 -13.61 -27.09 12.18
N LEU A 145 -13.25 -27.39 13.42
CA LEU A 145 -11.89 -27.26 13.96
C LEU A 145 -11.25 -28.64 14.03
N GLU A 146 -10.03 -28.75 13.53
CA GLU A 146 -9.22 -29.96 13.68
C GLU A 146 -8.55 -29.97 15.06
N THR A 147 -8.79 -31.03 15.82
CA THR A 147 -8.17 -31.30 17.13
C THR A 147 -7.53 -32.66 17.13
N LYS A 148 -6.72 -32.95 18.13
CA LYS A 148 -6.20 -34.29 18.38
C LYS A 148 -6.75 -34.79 19.73
N ASP A 149 -7.22 -36.06 19.75
CA ASP A 149 -7.58 -36.72 21.01
C ASP A 149 -6.34 -37.18 21.78
N ALA A 150 -6.56 -37.84 22.91
CA ALA A 150 -5.49 -38.32 23.79
C ALA A 150 -4.53 -39.29 23.08
N ASP A 151 -5.02 -40.01 22.08
CA ASP A 151 -4.26 -41.00 21.29
C ASP A 151 -3.59 -40.34 20.06
N GLY A 152 -3.69 -39.01 19.91
CA GLY A 152 -3.15 -38.25 18.77
C GLY A 152 -3.96 -38.34 17.48
N LYS A 153 -5.14 -38.99 17.52
CA LYS A 153 -6.03 -39.14 16.36
C LYS A 153 -6.74 -37.82 16.06
N VAL A 154 -6.78 -37.45 14.80
CA VAL A 154 -7.46 -36.22 14.34
C VAL A 154 -8.98 -36.37 14.55
N ARG A 155 -9.57 -35.35 15.16
CA ARG A 155 -11.01 -35.15 15.34
C ARG A 155 -11.45 -33.82 14.75
N LEU A 156 -12.62 -33.80 14.17
CA LEU A 156 -13.28 -32.58 13.69
C LEU A 156 -14.41 -32.23 14.66
N VAL A 157 -14.27 -31.06 15.32
CA VAL A 157 -15.24 -30.58 16.31
C VAL A 157 -15.69 -29.19 15.93
N PRO A 158 -16.85 -28.69 16.39
CA PRO A 158 -17.20 -27.28 16.26
C PRO A 158 -16.17 -26.37 16.95
N PRO A 159 -15.85 -25.18 16.42
CA PRO A 159 -15.09 -24.20 17.17
C PRO A 159 -15.89 -23.70 18.38
N LYS A 160 -15.19 -23.15 19.39
CA LYS A 160 -15.82 -22.61 20.62
C LYS A 160 -16.80 -21.45 20.37
N ARG A 161 -16.64 -20.75 19.26
CA ARG A 161 -17.55 -19.71 18.81
C ARG A 161 -17.60 -19.67 17.27
N PRO A 162 -18.66 -19.09 16.69
CA PRO A 162 -18.72 -18.85 15.26
C PRO A 162 -17.56 -17.98 14.77
N LEU A 163 -17.21 -18.14 13.50
CA LEU A 163 -16.25 -17.29 12.80
C LEU A 163 -16.91 -15.95 12.49
N LYS A 164 -16.25 -14.85 12.86
CA LYS A 164 -16.73 -13.47 12.62
C LYS A 164 -15.95 -12.79 11.49
N ILE A 165 -16.53 -11.76 10.92
CA ILE A 165 -15.90 -10.92 9.87
C ILE A 165 -14.55 -10.38 10.36
N ARG A 166 -14.43 -9.95 11.62
CA ARG A 166 -13.15 -9.50 12.21
C ARG A 166 -12.04 -10.53 12.08
N ASP A 167 -12.35 -11.82 12.24
CA ASP A 167 -11.35 -12.89 12.23
C ASP A 167 -10.74 -13.07 10.83
N LEU A 168 -11.49 -12.77 9.78
CA LEU A 168 -11.00 -12.80 8.40
C LEU A 168 -9.98 -11.69 8.17
N VAL A 169 -10.34 -10.45 8.50
CA VAL A 169 -9.56 -9.25 8.15
C VAL A 169 -8.41 -8.94 9.11
N THR A 170 -8.33 -9.67 10.22
CA THR A 170 -7.19 -9.64 11.14
C THR A 170 -6.29 -10.88 11.01
N HIS A 171 -6.57 -11.76 10.04
CA HIS A 171 -5.85 -13.02 9.83
C HIS A 171 -5.82 -13.95 11.05
N THR A 172 -6.91 -13.98 11.82
CA THR A 172 -7.05 -14.82 13.02
C THR A 172 -8.16 -15.87 12.91
N SER A 173 -8.60 -16.14 11.70
CA SER A 173 -9.70 -17.04 11.40
C SER A 173 -9.46 -18.53 11.74
N GLY A 174 -8.21 -18.93 11.84
CA GLY A 174 -7.87 -20.33 12.18
C GLY A 174 -7.59 -21.24 10.99
N SER A 175 -7.90 -20.88 9.76
CA SER A 175 -7.59 -21.75 8.63
C SER A 175 -6.18 -21.53 8.07
N ARG A 176 -5.63 -22.55 7.47
CA ARG A 176 -4.40 -22.54 6.67
C ARG A 176 -4.67 -22.82 5.20
N CYS A 177 -5.89 -22.60 4.74
CA CYS A 177 -6.21 -22.76 3.32
C CYS A 177 -5.42 -21.76 2.50
N SER A 178 -4.67 -22.24 1.53
CA SER A 178 -4.06 -21.41 0.51
C SER A 178 -4.78 -21.65 -0.82
N VAL A 179 -5.50 -20.66 -1.29
CA VAL A 179 -5.95 -20.64 -2.67
C VAL A 179 -4.86 -19.95 -3.48
N SER A 180 -4.42 -20.58 -4.58
CA SER A 180 -3.46 -19.96 -5.46
C SER A 180 -4.06 -18.68 -6.06
N ILE A 181 -3.45 -17.55 -5.79
CA ILE A 181 -3.82 -16.25 -6.39
C ILE A 181 -3.69 -16.25 -7.93
N TYR A 182 -3.07 -17.28 -8.50
CA TYR A 182 -2.83 -17.44 -9.93
C TYR A 182 -3.93 -18.23 -10.65
N LYS A 183 -4.77 -18.96 -9.91
CA LYS A 183 -5.95 -19.62 -10.46
C LYS A 183 -7.13 -18.64 -10.40
N ARG A 184 -7.15 -17.70 -11.32
CA ARG A 184 -8.15 -16.64 -11.37
C ARG A 184 -9.40 -16.99 -12.19
N ASP A 185 -9.63 -18.25 -12.44
CA ASP A 185 -10.77 -18.78 -13.21
C ASP A 185 -11.97 -19.15 -12.34
N ILE A 186 -11.92 -18.86 -11.04
CA ILE A 186 -12.99 -19.16 -10.09
C ILE A 186 -13.52 -17.88 -9.43
N PRO A 187 -14.85 -17.72 -9.24
CA PRO A 187 -15.42 -16.54 -8.60
C PRO A 187 -15.10 -16.48 -7.09
N LEU A 188 -15.17 -15.30 -6.50
CA LEU A 188 -14.95 -15.08 -5.05
C LEU A 188 -15.80 -16.03 -4.19
N ARG A 189 -17.04 -16.26 -4.58
CA ARG A 189 -17.94 -17.18 -3.88
C ARG A 189 -17.43 -18.62 -3.82
N GLU A 190 -16.76 -19.09 -4.86
CA GLU A 190 -16.16 -20.42 -4.89
C GLU A 190 -14.94 -20.53 -3.98
N ILE A 191 -14.15 -19.44 -3.88
CA ILE A 191 -13.05 -19.37 -2.90
C ILE A 191 -13.61 -19.48 -1.48
N ALA A 192 -14.66 -18.75 -1.17
CA ALA A 192 -15.34 -18.83 0.12
C ALA A 192 -15.81 -20.24 0.45
N ARG A 193 -16.43 -20.97 -0.51
CA ARG A 193 -16.83 -22.37 -0.31
C ARG A 193 -15.66 -23.32 -0.01
N ARG A 194 -14.55 -23.17 -0.75
CA ARG A 194 -13.32 -23.94 -0.48
C ARG A 194 -12.75 -23.66 0.88
N MET A 195 -12.84 -22.40 1.31
CA MET A 195 -12.45 -22.02 2.66
C MET A 195 -13.32 -22.69 3.71
N ALA A 196 -14.63 -22.65 3.56
CA ALA A 196 -15.59 -23.25 4.48
C ALA A 196 -15.44 -24.77 4.59
N SER A 197 -15.04 -25.45 3.50
CA SER A 197 -14.79 -26.90 3.49
C SER A 197 -13.45 -27.30 4.10
N THR A 198 -12.58 -26.36 4.44
CA THR A 198 -11.27 -26.63 5.04
C THR A 198 -11.33 -26.44 6.56
N PRO A 199 -11.03 -27.49 7.37
CA PRO A 199 -11.06 -27.35 8.83
C PRO A 199 -10.10 -26.29 9.34
N LEU A 200 -10.51 -25.57 10.38
CA LEU A 200 -9.65 -24.64 11.12
C LEU A 200 -8.56 -25.43 11.85
N LYS A 201 -7.38 -24.84 12.02
CA LYS A 201 -6.22 -25.40 12.73
C LYS A 201 -6.04 -24.84 14.14
N PHE A 202 -6.75 -23.76 14.46
CA PHE A 202 -6.81 -23.14 15.79
C PHE A 202 -8.13 -22.36 15.93
N GLN A 203 -8.48 -22.00 17.17
CA GLN A 203 -9.71 -21.29 17.45
C GLN A 203 -9.71 -19.88 16.79
N PRO A 204 -10.85 -19.42 16.27
CA PRO A 204 -10.98 -18.06 15.78
C PRO A 204 -10.55 -17.01 16.81
N GLY A 205 -9.66 -16.11 16.41
CA GLY A 205 -9.10 -15.04 17.26
C GLY A 205 -7.84 -15.43 18.06
N GLU A 206 -7.41 -16.71 18.06
CA GLU A 206 -6.36 -17.20 18.94
C GLU A 206 -4.95 -16.92 18.41
N THR A 207 -4.74 -17.15 17.12
CA THR A 207 -3.40 -17.06 16.50
C THR A 207 -3.46 -16.36 15.16
N PHE A 208 -2.40 -15.60 14.85
CA PHE A 208 -2.25 -14.96 13.53
C PHE A 208 -1.77 -15.98 12.49
N SER A 209 -2.46 -16.04 11.35
CA SER A 209 -2.07 -16.83 10.19
C SER A 209 -2.36 -16.08 8.91
N TYR A 210 -1.35 -15.37 8.40
CA TYR A 210 -1.48 -14.58 7.18
C TYR A 210 -1.91 -15.43 5.99
N GLY A 211 -2.95 -14.99 5.27
CA GLY A 211 -3.46 -15.71 4.11
C GLY A 211 -4.26 -14.85 3.15
N ASN A 212 -4.18 -15.17 1.86
CA ASN A 212 -4.91 -14.43 0.82
C ASN A 212 -6.41 -14.76 0.83
N ALA A 213 -6.75 -16.03 0.99
CA ALA A 213 -8.14 -16.51 0.89
C ALA A 213 -9.10 -15.86 1.89
N TRP A 214 -8.61 -15.35 3.02
CA TRP A 214 -9.43 -14.61 3.99
C TRP A 214 -9.94 -13.28 3.44
N MET A 215 -9.09 -12.54 2.74
CA MET A 215 -9.48 -11.28 2.14
C MET A 215 -10.42 -11.50 0.96
N ASP A 216 -10.22 -12.58 0.18
CA ASP A 216 -11.15 -12.97 -0.88
C ASP A 216 -12.51 -13.40 -0.30
N THR A 217 -12.51 -14.12 0.83
CA THR A 217 -13.75 -14.47 1.57
C THR A 217 -14.44 -13.20 2.13
N THR A 218 -13.67 -12.24 2.62
CA THR A 218 -14.20 -10.93 3.05
C THR A 218 -14.88 -10.21 1.89
N ALA A 219 -14.24 -10.18 0.71
CA ALA A 219 -14.83 -9.57 -0.48
C ALA A 219 -16.13 -10.29 -0.90
N ALA A 220 -16.17 -11.63 -0.82
CA ALA A 220 -17.41 -12.39 -1.07
C ALA A 220 -18.52 -12.04 -0.07
N ALA A 221 -18.19 -11.82 1.21
CA ALA A 221 -19.16 -11.36 2.21
C ALA A 221 -19.64 -9.94 1.93
N ILE A 222 -18.75 -9.04 1.48
CA ILE A 222 -19.12 -7.68 1.05
C ILE A 222 -20.09 -7.76 -0.13
N GLU A 223 -19.82 -8.55 -1.18
CA GLU A 223 -20.72 -8.71 -2.33
C GLU A 223 -22.16 -9.04 -1.91
N VAL A 224 -22.29 -10.01 -0.99
CA VAL A 224 -23.62 -10.42 -0.48
C VAL A 224 -24.24 -9.30 0.35
N ALA A 225 -23.49 -8.63 1.20
CA ALA A 225 -23.98 -7.59 2.10
C ALA A 225 -24.48 -6.35 1.33
N VAL A 226 -23.79 -5.96 0.25
CA VAL A 226 -24.09 -4.76 -0.53
C VAL A 226 -24.97 -5.05 -1.78
N GLY A 227 -25.09 -6.32 -2.18
CA GLY A 227 -25.92 -6.75 -3.31
C GLY A 227 -25.35 -6.39 -4.68
N LYS A 228 -24.02 -6.23 -4.80
CA LYS A 228 -23.32 -5.95 -6.08
C LYS A 228 -21.90 -6.52 -6.10
N PRO A 229 -21.29 -6.69 -7.30
CA PRO A 229 -19.92 -7.17 -7.43
C PRO A 229 -18.93 -6.35 -6.60
N TYR A 230 -17.94 -7.03 -6.01
CA TYR A 230 -16.95 -6.41 -5.12
C TYR A 230 -16.14 -5.30 -5.80
N GLU A 231 -15.71 -5.52 -7.04
CA GLU A 231 -14.95 -4.53 -7.81
C GLU A 231 -15.75 -3.27 -8.15
N GLU A 232 -17.07 -3.41 -8.37
CA GLU A 232 -17.98 -2.28 -8.58
C GLU A 232 -18.15 -1.48 -7.28
N TRP A 233 -18.36 -2.19 -6.16
CA TRP A 233 -18.43 -1.56 -4.84
C TRP A 233 -17.17 -0.80 -4.49
N LEU A 234 -15.98 -1.44 -4.65
CA LEU A 234 -14.70 -0.80 -4.42
C LEU A 234 -14.54 0.46 -5.28
N ARG A 235 -14.89 0.38 -6.56
CA ARG A 235 -14.83 1.50 -7.49
C ARG A 235 -15.71 2.66 -7.04
N GLU A 236 -16.98 2.41 -6.80
CA GLU A 236 -17.96 3.43 -6.45
C GLU A 236 -17.65 4.12 -5.11
N ARG A 237 -17.23 3.34 -4.11
CA ARG A 237 -17.10 3.83 -2.74
C ARG A 237 -15.72 4.39 -2.42
N ILE A 238 -14.67 3.92 -3.11
CA ILE A 238 -13.27 4.28 -2.80
C ILE A 238 -12.57 4.90 -4.01
N LEU A 239 -12.51 4.19 -5.15
CA LEU A 239 -11.64 4.61 -6.25
C LEU A 239 -12.13 5.86 -6.97
N ASP A 240 -13.39 5.91 -7.37
CA ASP A 240 -13.96 7.05 -8.09
C ASP A 240 -14.02 8.32 -7.22
N PRO A 241 -14.44 8.26 -5.94
CA PRO A 241 -14.36 9.41 -5.05
C PRO A 241 -12.97 10.00 -4.87
N LEU A 242 -11.91 9.17 -4.95
CA LEU A 242 -10.51 9.58 -4.87
C LEU A 242 -9.91 9.95 -6.24
N GLY A 243 -10.65 9.77 -7.34
CA GLY A 243 -10.15 10.00 -8.70
C GLY A 243 -9.06 9.03 -9.12
N MET A 244 -9.06 7.79 -8.60
CA MET A 244 -8.06 6.76 -8.86
C MET A 244 -8.36 6.00 -10.15
N LYS A 245 -8.15 6.65 -11.29
CA LYS A 245 -8.57 6.15 -12.60
C LYS A 245 -7.74 4.98 -13.11
N ASP A 246 -6.51 4.84 -12.65
CA ASP A 246 -5.58 3.81 -13.06
C ASP A 246 -5.52 2.61 -12.10
N THR A 247 -6.29 2.65 -11.01
CA THR A 247 -6.37 1.54 -10.06
C THR A 247 -7.46 0.57 -10.45
N THR A 248 -7.09 -0.70 -10.73
CA THR A 248 -8.02 -1.67 -11.30
C THR A 248 -7.55 -3.12 -11.11
N PHE A 249 -8.50 -4.06 -11.12
CA PHE A 249 -8.21 -5.50 -11.24
C PHE A 249 -8.00 -5.92 -12.71
N TYR A 250 -8.44 -5.09 -13.66
CA TYR A 250 -8.51 -5.41 -15.08
C TYR A 250 -7.91 -4.28 -15.91
N PRO A 251 -6.57 -4.16 -15.95
CA PRO A 251 -5.95 -3.12 -16.74
C PRO A 251 -6.36 -3.18 -18.21
N THR A 252 -6.67 -2.04 -18.79
CA THR A 252 -6.95 -1.90 -20.20
C THR A 252 -5.65 -2.07 -21.03
N PRO A 253 -5.72 -2.35 -22.36
CA PRO A 253 -4.54 -2.39 -23.20
C PRO A 253 -3.68 -1.13 -23.11
N GLU A 254 -4.28 0.05 -22.95
CA GLU A 254 -3.55 1.31 -22.81
C GLU A 254 -2.83 1.41 -21.43
N GLN A 255 -3.45 0.93 -20.37
CA GLN A 255 -2.80 0.86 -19.06
C GLN A 255 -1.64 -0.14 -19.07
N VAL A 256 -1.79 -1.28 -19.75
CA VAL A 256 -0.74 -2.29 -19.88
C VAL A 256 0.53 -1.75 -20.56
N LYS A 257 0.41 -0.79 -21.48
CA LYS A 257 1.58 -0.12 -22.10
C LYS A 257 2.47 0.61 -21.10
N ARG A 258 1.90 0.99 -19.93
CA ARG A 258 2.61 1.65 -18.83
C ARG A 258 3.03 0.68 -17.72
N LEU A 259 2.78 -0.61 -17.88
CA LEU A 259 3.14 -1.60 -16.87
C LEU A 259 4.65 -1.75 -16.76
N VAL A 260 5.16 -1.56 -15.56
CA VAL A 260 6.57 -1.71 -15.24
C VAL A 260 7.03 -3.16 -15.44
N LYS A 261 8.22 -3.35 -15.98
CA LYS A 261 8.86 -4.67 -16.03
C LYS A 261 9.44 -5.03 -14.67
N ALA A 262 9.37 -6.31 -14.34
CA ALA A 262 9.98 -6.86 -13.13
C ALA A 262 11.42 -7.27 -13.38
N TYR A 263 12.30 -6.94 -12.42
CA TYR A 263 13.72 -7.29 -12.46
C TYR A 263 14.14 -8.07 -11.21
N THR A 264 15.24 -8.78 -11.30
CA THR A 264 15.88 -9.36 -10.10
C THR A 264 16.77 -8.32 -9.43
N SER A 265 16.89 -8.40 -8.10
CA SER A 265 17.80 -7.57 -7.32
C SER A 265 18.68 -8.42 -6.39
N ASP A 266 19.08 -9.63 -6.86
CA ASP A 266 20.11 -10.41 -6.20
C ASP A 266 21.50 -9.78 -6.42
N ASP A 267 22.54 -10.28 -5.79
CA ASP A 267 23.92 -9.73 -5.88
C ASP A 267 24.55 -9.87 -7.28
N LYS A 268 23.77 -10.20 -8.29
CA LYS A 268 24.16 -10.30 -9.70
C LYS A 268 23.71 -9.06 -10.48
N PRO A 269 24.23 -8.84 -11.69
CA PRO A 269 23.72 -7.80 -12.57
C PRO A 269 22.20 -7.92 -12.76
N LEU A 270 21.53 -6.79 -12.80
CA LEU A 270 20.08 -6.73 -13.02
C LEU A 270 19.72 -7.45 -14.32
N ARG A 271 18.67 -8.25 -14.25
CA ARG A 271 18.10 -8.98 -15.39
C ARG A 271 16.59 -9.07 -15.21
N PRO A 272 15.83 -9.30 -16.28
CA PRO A 272 14.39 -9.54 -16.16
C PRO A 272 14.10 -10.65 -15.13
N ALA A 273 13.06 -10.47 -14.36
CA ALA A 273 12.62 -11.47 -13.37
C ALA A 273 12.19 -12.77 -14.07
N SER A 274 12.21 -13.87 -13.32
CA SER A 274 11.86 -15.19 -13.89
C SER A 274 10.42 -15.24 -14.38
N ASP A 275 10.15 -16.10 -15.37
CA ASP A 275 8.80 -16.36 -15.88
C ASP A 275 7.82 -16.78 -14.77
N ALA A 276 8.32 -17.49 -13.75
CA ALA A 276 7.49 -17.87 -12.60
C ALA A 276 6.98 -16.65 -11.84
N CYS A 277 7.77 -15.59 -11.77
CA CYS A 277 7.42 -14.32 -11.14
C CYS A 277 6.55 -13.46 -12.04
N THR A 278 6.91 -13.38 -13.33
CA THR A 278 6.19 -12.57 -14.33
C THR A 278 4.85 -13.16 -14.75
N LYS A 279 4.66 -14.48 -14.65
CA LYS A 279 3.35 -15.13 -14.88
C LYS A 279 2.23 -14.57 -13.98
N GLN A 280 2.59 -13.97 -12.87
CA GLN A 280 1.64 -13.25 -12.01
C GLN A 280 1.21 -11.91 -12.61
N LEU A 281 2.03 -11.36 -13.49
CA LEU A 281 1.82 -10.09 -14.18
C LEU A 281 1.24 -10.28 -15.57
N VAL A 282 1.39 -11.49 -16.15
CA VAL A 282 0.85 -11.83 -17.47
C VAL A 282 -0.54 -12.42 -17.28
N PHE A 283 -1.55 -11.60 -17.46
CA PHE A 283 -2.93 -12.03 -17.56
C PHE A 283 -3.30 -12.25 -19.00
N PRO A 284 -4.23 -13.16 -19.29
CA PRO A 284 -5.08 -12.98 -20.44
C PRO A 284 -5.95 -11.75 -20.14
N TRP A 285 -5.48 -10.57 -20.54
CA TRP A 285 -6.14 -9.26 -20.33
C TRP A 285 -7.54 -9.19 -20.95
N ASP A 286 -7.87 -10.17 -21.78
CA ASP A 286 -9.14 -10.34 -22.48
C ASP A 286 -10.20 -11.09 -21.63
N LYS A 287 -9.84 -11.66 -20.49
CA LYS A 287 -10.75 -12.43 -19.63
C LYS A 287 -10.89 -11.79 -18.25
N LYS A 288 -12.11 -11.40 -17.92
CA LYS A 288 -12.47 -11.07 -16.54
C LYS A 288 -12.41 -12.35 -15.71
N VAL A 289 -11.48 -12.39 -14.79
CA VAL A 289 -11.35 -13.38 -13.73
C VAL A 289 -11.82 -12.75 -12.43
N TYR A 290 -11.92 -13.51 -11.33
CA TYR A 290 -12.36 -12.91 -10.09
C TYR A 290 -11.43 -11.78 -9.62
N PRO A 291 -11.97 -10.72 -8.99
CA PRO A 291 -11.18 -9.64 -8.44
C PRO A 291 -10.46 -10.11 -7.17
N CYS A 292 -9.22 -10.58 -7.30
CA CYS A 292 -8.46 -11.08 -6.15
C CYS A 292 -8.27 -9.99 -5.10
N ALA A 293 -9.14 -9.98 -4.10
CA ALA A 293 -9.20 -8.97 -3.05
C ALA A 293 -7.97 -8.97 -2.12
N ALA A 294 -7.17 -10.00 -2.22
CA ALA A 294 -5.92 -10.14 -1.46
C ALA A 294 -4.69 -9.58 -2.17
N ALA A 295 -4.67 -9.55 -3.52
CA ALA A 295 -3.44 -9.27 -4.26
C ALA A 295 -3.62 -8.90 -5.75
N GLY A 296 -4.83 -8.60 -6.19
CA GLY A 296 -5.14 -8.50 -7.61
C GLY A 296 -5.10 -7.12 -8.22
N LEU A 297 -4.99 -6.05 -7.44
CA LEU A 297 -4.99 -4.69 -7.96
C LEU A 297 -3.69 -4.32 -8.65
N PHE A 298 -3.85 -3.53 -9.69
CA PHE A 298 -2.83 -2.70 -10.29
C PHE A 298 -3.11 -1.24 -9.92
N SER A 299 -2.06 -0.45 -9.75
CA SER A 299 -2.19 0.97 -9.42
C SER A 299 -0.96 1.75 -9.88
N THR A 300 -1.06 3.05 -9.85
CA THR A 300 0.05 3.97 -10.09
C THR A 300 0.46 4.67 -8.79
N PRO A 301 1.72 5.15 -8.66
CA PRO A 301 2.12 5.98 -7.53
C PRO A 301 1.23 7.21 -7.34
N GLN A 302 0.75 7.79 -8.44
CA GLN A 302 -0.15 8.95 -8.43
C GLN A 302 -1.52 8.63 -7.81
N ASP A 303 -2.10 7.48 -8.12
CA ASP A 303 -3.36 7.04 -7.50
C ASP A 303 -3.12 6.63 -6.04
N MET A 304 -2.02 5.90 -5.80
CA MET A 304 -1.72 5.38 -4.46
C MET A 304 -1.54 6.47 -3.41
N VAL A 305 -0.93 7.62 -3.76
CA VAL A 305 -0.78 8.70 -2.80
C VAL A 305 -2.12 9.30 -2.38
N ARG A 306 -3.12 9.37 -3.27
CA ARG A 306 -4.47 9.83 -2.95
C ARG A 306 -5.15 8.91 -1.94
N PHE A 307 -5.01 7.60 -2.14
CA PHE A 307 -5.49 6.60 -1.19
C PHE A 307 -4.79 6.71 0.17
N SER A 308 -3.47 6.87 0.16
CA SER A 308 -2.68 7.05 1.39
C SER A 308 -3.06 8.31 2.15
N GLN A 309 -3.29 9.43 1.44
CA GLN A 309 -3.78 10.68 2.01
C GLN A 309 -5.15 10.49 2.67
N MET A 310 -6.08 9.78 2.02
CA MET A 310 -7.40 9.48 2.60
C MET A 310 -7.24 8.69 3.91
N LEU A 311 -6.36 7.70 3.96
CA LEU A 311 -6.08 6.94 5.17
C LEU A 311 -5.47 7.82 6.27
N ALA A 312 -4.44 8.63 5.94
CA ALA A 312 -3.76 9.52 6.88
C ALA A 312 -4.70 10.58 7.50
N HIS A 313 -5.76 10.93 6.79
CA HIS A 313 -6.82 11.84 7.24
C HIS A 313 -8.06 11.10 7.75
N HIS A 314 -7.91 9.84 8.20
CA HIS A 314 -8.97 9.05 8.82
C HIS A 314 -10.26 8.99 7.98
N GLY A 315 -10.12 8.68 6.69
CA GLY A 315 -11.25 8.50 5.78
C GLY A 315 -11.69 9.77 5.04
N GLU A 316 -10.93 10.85 5.10
CA GLU A 316 -11.21 12.08 4.34
C GLU A 316 -10.12 12.38 3.32
N TRP A 317 -10.49 12.92 2.17
CA TRP A 317 -9.57 13.40 1.17
C TRP A 317 -10.01 14.77 0.62
N LYS A 318 -9.19 15.80 0.84
CA LYS A 318 -9.42 17.19 0.37
C LYS A 318 -10.85 17.70 0.67
N GLY A 319 -11.30 17.50 1.90
CA GLY A 319 -12.62 17.92 2.36
C GLY A 319 -13.77 16.98 1.98
N ARG A 320 -13.50 15.94 1.16
CA ARG A 320 -14.50 14.92 0.84
C ARG A 320 -14.39 13.74 1.79
N ARG A 321 -15.46 13.44 2.51
CA ARG A 321 -15.56 12.27 3.38
C ARG A 321 -15.84 11.03 2.54
N ILE A 322 -14.92 10.04 2.60
CA ILE A 322 -15.01 8.74 1.89
C ILE A 322 -15.50 7.66 2.86
N ILE A 323 -14.95 7.65 4.08
CA ILE A 323 -15.34 6.77 5.18
C ILE A 323 -15.57 7.69 6.38
N SER A 324 -16.63 7.47 7.18
CA SER A 324 -16.86 8.29 8.36
C SER A 324 -15.72 8.16 9.37
N ARG A 325 -15.42 9.25 10.06
CA ARG A 325 -14.39 9.25 11.13
C ARG A 325 -14.71 8.19 12.18
N LYS A 326 -15.99 8.08 12.55
CA LYS A 326 -16.46 7.10 13.52
C LYS A 326 -16.11 5.67 13.09
N THR A 327 -16.50 5.28 11.89
CA THR A 327 -16.23 3.92 11.36
C THR A 327 -14.73 3.67 11.25
N PHE A 328 -13.97 4.66 10.77
CA PHE A 328 -12.51 4.52 10.66
C PHE A 328 -11.88 4.24 12.04
N ASP A 329 -12.21 5.04 13.06
CA ASP A 329 -11.64 4.91 14.39
C ASP A 329 -12.11 3.62 15.10
N GLU A 330 -13.38 3.22 14.94
CA GLU A 330 -13.92 1.96 15.47
C GLU A 330 -13.18 0.75 14.87
N VAL A 331 -13.04 0.72 13.55
CA VAL A 331 -12.36 -0.38 12.86
C VAL A 331 -10.86 -0.40 13.19
N TYR A 332 -10.22 0.76 13.25
CA TYR A 332 -8.81 0.85 13.62
C TYR A 332 -8.56 0.40 15.08
N SER A 333 -9.53 0.58 15.98
CA SER A 333 -9.42 0.14 17.37
C SER A 333 -9.38 -1.39 17.52
N VAL A 334 -9.83 -2.14 16.52
CA VAL A 334 -9.87 -3.61 16.50
C VAL A 334 -8.51 -4.24 16.14
N LYS A 335 -7.44 -3.44 16.13
CA LYS A 335 -6.08 -3.94 15.94
C LYS A 335 -5.77 -5.09 16.89
N GLN A 336 -5.19 -6.16 16.35
CA GLN A 336 -4.81 -7.34 17.12
C GLN A 336 -3.32 -7.59 17.01
N THR A 337 -2.72 -8.00 18.14
CA THR A 337 -1.35 -8.53 18.20
C THR A 337 -1.42 -9.95 18.76
N PRO A 338 -1.98 -10.91 18.00
CA PRO A 338 -2.07 -12.29 18.47
C PRO A 338 -0.69 -12.93 18.56
N ALA A 339 -0.64 -14.10 19.19
CA ALA A 339 0.60 -14.86 19.28
C ALA A 339 1.25 -15.05 17.89
N GLY A 340 2.56 -14.86 17.81
CA GLY A 340 3.34 -15.06 16.59
C GLY A 340 3.62 -13.81 15.75
N ILE A 341 3.12 -12.63 16.15
CA ILE A 341 3.50 -11.34 15.53
C ILE A 341 3.86 -10.28 16.57
N THR A 342 4.76 -9.38 16.20
CA THR A 342 5.20 -8.26 17.04
C THR A 342 4.43 -6.98 16.75
N ASN A 343 4.03 -6.78 15.49
CA ASN A 343 3.29 -5.59 15.08
C ASN A 343 1.79 -5.91 14.96
N PRO A 344 0.90 -5.02 15.43
CA PRO A 344 -0.52 -5.20 15.26
C PRO A 344 -0.93 -5.27 13.79
N TYR A 345 -1.96 -6.05 13.50
CA TYR A 345 -2.61 -6.09 12.21
C TYR A 345 -4.09 -5.67 12.34
N CYS A 346 -4.55 -4.82 11.46
CA CYS A 346 -5.91 -4.31 11.45
C CYS A 346 -6.42 -4.25 10.01
N VAL A 347 -7.57 -4.85 9.79
CA VAL A 347 -8.39 -4.75 8.58
C VAL A 347 -7.57 -4.58 7.28
N GLY A 348 -6.76 -5.59 6.99
CA GLY A 348 -5.95 -5.65 5.77
C GLY A 348 -4.66 -4.83 5.79
N SER A 349 -4.22 -4.31 6.95
CA SER A 349 -3.02 -3.48 7.07
C SER A 349 -2.21 -3.77 8.32
N TRP A 350 -0.88 -3.61 8.20
CA TRP A 350 0.04 -3.57 9.32
C TRP A 350 0.01 -2.21 10.00
N ILE A 351 0.25 -2.21 11.31
CA ILE A 351 0.43 -1.02 12.12
C ILE A 351 1.85 -1.03 12.68
N TYR A 352 2.60 0.03 12.42
CA TYR A 352 3.94 0.26 12.93
C TYR A 352 3.95 1.61 13.64
N ASP A 353 3.83 1.61 14.97
CA ASP A 353 3.59 2.81 15.76
C ASP A 353 2.36 3.58 15.24
N ASP A 354 2.52 4.78 14.71
CA ASP A 354 1.44 5.58 14.12
C ASP A 354 1.26 5.37 12.60
N TRP A 355 2.05 4.48 11.98
CA TRP A 355 1.99 4.19 10.55
C TRP A 355 1.07 3.01 10.24
N PHE A 356 0.20 3.21 9.28
CA PHE A 356 -0.79 2.24 8.82
C PHE A 356 -0.62 1.97 7.33
N GLY A 357 -0.57 0.71 6.92
CA GLY A 357 -0.41 0.35 5.51
C GLY A 357 0.07 -1.07 5.26
N HIS A 358 0.46 -1.34 4.03
CA HIS A 358 0.86 -2.68 3.61
C HIS A 358 1.96 -2.66 2.54
N GLU A 359 2.70 -3.76 2.46
CA GLU A 359 3.69 -4.02 1.42
C GLU A 359 3.15 -5.03 0.39
N GLY A 360 3.61 -4.91 -0.84
CA GLY A 360 3.36 -5.87 -1.92
C GLY A 360 4.53 -6.83 -2.14
N ALA A 361 4.24 -8.03 -2.63
CA ALA A 361 5.23 -9.10 -2.83
C ALA A 361 6.39 -8.71 -3.77
N MET A 362 6.18 -7.77 -4.70
CA MET A 362 7.20 -7.25 -5.62
C MET A 362 7.83 -5.93 -5.13
N ARG A 363 7.83 -5.71 -3.80
CA ARG A 363 8.49 -4.59 -3.13
C ARG A 363 7.86 -3.22 -3.40
N THR A 364 6.56 -3.22 -3.61
CA THR A 364 5.74 -2.01 -3.47
C THR A 364 5.38 -1.80 -2.00
N ASP A 365 5.26 -0.56 -1.55
CA ASP A 365 4.89 -0.22 -0.17
C ASP A 365 4.10 1.09 -0.11
N GLN A 366 3.16 1.15 0.81
CA GLN A 366 2.36 2.32 1.10
C GLN A 366 2.16 2.46 2.59
N ARG A 367 2.38 3.67 3.12
CA ARG A 367 2.20 4.01 4.53
C ARG A 367 1.49 5.35 4.67
N ALA A 368 0.58 5.40 5.63
CA ALA A 368 -0.10 6.60 6.08
C ALA A 368 0.15 6.77 7.58
N ASN A 369 0.62 7.93 8.01
CA ASN A 369 0.81 8.24 9.42
C ASN A 369 -0.47 8.89 9.95
N LEU A 370 -1.16 8.19 10.83
CA LEU A 370 -2.47 8.61 11.35
C LEU A 370 -2.38 9.77 12.34
N LYS A 371 -1.19 10.04 12.88
CA LYS A 371 -0.98 11.13 13.85
C LYS A 371 -0.56 12.42 13.18
N THR A 372 0.30 12.33 12.17
CA THR A 372 0.91 13.51 11.53
C THR A 372 0.29 13.87 10.18
N GLY A 373 -0.54 12.98 9.59
CA GLY A 373 -1.10 13.17 8.27
C GLY A 373 -0.12 12.92 7.11
N HIS A 374 1.12 12.53 7.40
CA HIS A 374 2.12 12.24 6.37
C HIS A 374 1.86 10.91 5.66
N CYS A 375 2.25 10.84 4.38
CA CYS A 375 2.17 9.61 3.60
C CYS A 375 3.50 9.31 2.93
N ARG A 376 3.73 8.00 2.71
CA ARG A 376 4.88 7.48 1.97
C ARG A 376 4.42 6.40 1.00
N VAL A 377 4.85 6.50 -0.24
CA VAL A 377 4.66 5.45 -1.26
C VAL A 377 6.04 5.13 -1.85
N PHE A 378 6.33 3.85 -1.98
CA PHE A 378 7.60 3.38 -2.49
C PHE A 378 7.35 2.22 -3.45
N PHE A 379 7.56 2.44 -4.74
CA PHE A 379 7.26 1.47 -5.78
C PHE A 379 8.52 1.10 -6.56
N ILE A 380 8.95 -0.13 -6.39
CA ILE A 380 9.83 -0.86 -7.29
C ILE A 380 9.12 -2.13 -7.73
N GLN A 381 9.57 -2.74 -8.80
CA GLN A 381 9.04 -4.02 -9.27
C GLN A 381 10.19 -5.02 -9.35
N THR A 382 10.48 -5.65 -8.21
CA THR A 382 11.60 -6.59 -8.13
C THR A 382 11.18 -7.93 -7.55
N GLU A 383 11.79 -9.01 -8.08
CA GLU A 383 11.52 -10.37 -7.64
C GLU A 383 11.88 -10.55 -6.16
N ASN A 384 11.06 -11.32 -5.43
CA ASN A 384 11.17 -11.49 -3.96
C ASN A 384 12.40 -12.32 -3.50
N LYS A 385 13.32 -12.68 -4.39
CA LYS A 385 14.63 -13.24 -4.02
C LYS A 385 15.61 -12.16 -3.55
N ALA A 386 15.09 -11.03 -3.10
CA ALA A 386 15.87 -9.88 -2.75
C ALA A 386 16.97 -10.22 -1.76
N GLY A 387 18.18 -10.09 -2.23
CA GLY A 387 19.36 -10.00 -1.40
C GLY A 387 19.34 -8.77 -0.50
N SER A 388 20.41 -8.56 0.23
CA SER A 388 20.63 -7.45 1.16
C SER A 388 20.36 -6.05 0.58
N ALA A 389 20.46 -5.88 -0.75
CA ALA A 389 20.35 -4.58 -1.42
C ALA A 389 18.98 -3.91 -1.23
N PHE A 390 17.88 -4.66 -1.29
CA PHE A 390 16.55 -4.08 -1.06
C PHE A 390 16.37 -3.59 0.38
N PHE A 391 16.78 -4.39 1.36
CA PHE A 391 16.62 -4.02 2.76
C PHE A 391 17.49 -2.82 3.14
N ALA A 392 18.71 -2.74 2.59
CA ALA A 392 19.58 -1.59 2.75
C ALA A 392 18.95 -0.34 2.12
N LEU A 393 18.47 -0.42 0.88
CA LEU A 393 17.76 0.67 0.22
C LEU A 393 16.56 1.14 1.06
N LYS A 394 15.73 0.20 1.53
CA LYS A 394 14.53 0.54 2.30
C LYS A 394 14.87 1.25 3.61
N LYS A 395 15.94 0.81 4.29
CA LYS A 395 16.45 1.45 5.50
C LYS A 395 16.93 2.87 5.22
N ASP A 396 17.78 3.05 4.19
CA ASP A 396 18.34 4.35 3.83
C ASP A 396 17.25 5.33 3.36
N TRP A 397 16.28 4.81 2.58
CA TRP A 397 15.12 5.58 2.14
C TRP A 397 14.24 6.02 3.30
N ASN A 398 13.92 5.14 4.25
CA ASN A 398 13.14 5.50 5.43
C ASN A 398 13.84 6.59 6.24
N ALA A 399 15.16 6.46 6.49
CA ALA A 399 15.93 7.46 7.22
C ALA A 399 15.91 8.83 6.53
N ALA A 400 16.04 8.86 5.20
CA ALA A 400 15.93 10.10 4.42
C ALA A 400 14.50 10.69 4.46
N CYS A 401 13.47 9.84 4.43
CA CYS A 401 12.08 10.29 4.58
C CYS A 401 11.80 10.86 5.98
N ASP A 402 12.32 10.22 7.03
CA ASP A 402 12.18 10.70 8.41
C ASP A 402 12.79 12.09 8.57
N ALA A 403 13.99 12.30 8.03
CA ALA A 403 14.67 13.59 8.05
C ALA A 403 13.86 14.68 7.32
N VAL A 404 13.30 14.36 6.14
CA VAL A 404 12.50 15.31 5.33
C VAL A 404 11.16 15.65 5.98
N GLN A 405 10.50 14.66 6.56
CA GLN A 405 9.16 14.82 7.16
C GLN A 405 9.17 15.20 8.64
N GLY A 406 10.35 15.21 9.28
CA GLY A 406 10.46 15.49 10.72
C GLY A 406 9.72 14.46 11.58
N THR A 407 9.59 13.22 11.08
CA THR A 407 8.90 12.15 11.78
C THR A 407 9.88 11.32 12.60
N PRO A 408 9.47 10.71 13.73
CA PRO A 408 10.27 9.71 14.42
C PRO A 408 10.71 8.60 13.48
N PRO A 409 11.89 7.97 13.70
CA PRO A 409 12.38 6.90 12.85
C PRO A 409 11.32 5.80 12.65
N PHE A 410 11.00 5.51 11.39
CA PHE A 410 10.14 4.38 11.05
C PHE A 410 10.93 3.09 11.29
N ASN A 411 10.57 2.36 12.33
CA ASN A 411 11.20 1.10 12.68
C ASN A 411 10.21 -0.05 12.57
N PRO A 412 10.10 -0.72 11.41
CA PRO A 412 9.35 -1.95 11.33
C PRO A 412 10.08 -2.99 12.17
N LYS A 413 9.58 -3.27 13.35
CA LYS A 413 10.04 -4.44 14.11
C LYS A 413 9.72 -5.68 13.28
N ASN A 414 10.75 -6.42 12.90
CA ASN A 414 10.70 -7.62 12.05
C ASN A 414 9.70 -8.67 12.51
#